data_553f25dac00eba3a3c30558d1116e4c7
#
_entry.id   553f25dac00eba3a3c30558d1116e4c7
#
_cell.length_a   1.000
_cell.length_b   1.000
_cell.length_c   1.000
_cell.angle_alpha   90.00
_cell.angle_beta   90.00
_cell.angle_gamma   90.00
#
_symmetry.space_group_name_H-M   'P 1'
#
loop_
_entity.id
_entity.type
_entity.pdbx_description
1 polymer ?
#
loop_
_entity_poly.entity_id
_entity_poly.type
_entity_poly.pdbx_seq_one_letter_code
_entity_poly.pdbx_strand_id
1 'polypeptide(L)'
;MGIPAEQQLQQNIASLPPLNELLERVRIFHEIYSAVSPYQSTSLDLDYLGQRIVRFQWKDGGGSSAAVFIDVKNNRALLTGWDRDSSFNLADTKSDQALRDLHEILPSIFPDEAAGYTNGKTHIVSSTTAIWFIDGNWHQSAAYLEEVKNRQTDGGFAYCFSPLYGSFTLEELQAYFSDGGWEDAHDWADPDNEQPGLMNSIIERIYNHRKN
;
A
#
# COMPACT_ATOMS: atom_id res chain seq x y z
N MET A 1 1.93 20.68 -19.07
CA MET A 1 1.16 20.70 -17.82
C MET A 1 0.96 19.24 -17.42
N GLY A 2 1.29 18.87 -16.18
CA GLY A 2 1.04 17.52 -15.66
C GLY A 2 -0.45 17.28 -15.40
N ILE A 3 -0.82 16.02 -15.23
CA ILE A 3 -2.18 15.62 -14.82
C ILE A 3 -2.37 16.10 -13.36
N PRO A 4 -3.51 16.74 -13.01
CA PRO A 4 -3.81 17.11 -11.63
C PRO A 4 -3.77 15.89 -10.69
N ALA A 5 -3.28 16.06 -9.46
CA ALA A 5 -3.12 14.96 -8.49
C ALA A 5 -4.43 14.19 -8.23
N GLU A 6 -5.56 14.90 -8.16
CA GLU A 6 -6.88 14.27 -8.04
C GLU A 6 -7.19 13.34 -9.22
N GLN A 7 -6.94 13.80 -10.43
CA GLN A 7 -7.20 12.98 -11.62
C GLN A 7 -6.28 11.76 -11.67
N GLN A 8 -5.02 11.93 -11.29
CA GLN A 8 -4.08 10.82 -11.20
C GLN A 8 -4.50 9.80 -10.15
N LEU A 9 -4.91 10.25 -8.95
CA LEU A 9 -5.42 9.39 -7.90
C LEU A 9 -6.64 8.59 -8.38
N GLN A 10 -7.61 9.24 -9.03
CA GLN A 10 -8.81 8.58 -9.57
C GLN A 10 -8.45 7.51 -10.63
N GLN A 11 -7.49 7.79 -11.50
CA GLN A 11 -6.99 6.82 -12.47
C GLN A 11 -6.33 5.62 -11.80
N ASN A 12 -5.50 5.86 -10.78
CA ASN A 12 -4.84 4.80 -10.02
C ASN A 12 -5.87 3.92 -9.28
N ILE A 13 -6.86 4.52 -8.63
CA ILE A 13 -7.95 3.80 -7.95
C ILE A 13 -8.77 2.98 -8.96
N ALA A 14 -9.11 3.56 -10.11
CA ALA A 14 -9.86 2.88 -11.16
C ALA A 14 -9.08 1.69 -11.77
N SER A 15 -7.76 1.67 -11.65
CA SER A 15 -6.91 0.58 -12.12
C SER A 15 -6.67 -0.52 -11.08
N LEU A 16 -7.24 -0.39 -9.86
CA LEU A 16 -7.21 -1.46 -8.87
C LEU A 16 -8.03 -2.67 -9.36
N PRO A 17 -7.52 -3.87 -9.18
CA PRO A 17 -8.18 -5.07 -9.65
C PRO A 17 -9.41 -5.44 -8.78
N PRO A 18 -10.27 -6.37 -9.25
CA PRO A 18 -11.26 -7.04 -8.40
C PRO A 18 -10.61 -7.71 -7.19
N LEU A 19 -11.36 -7.89 -6.08
CA LEU A 19 -10.80 -8.33 -4.78
C LEU A 19 -10.07 -9.68 -4.82
N ASN A 20 -10.56 -10.64 -5.61
CA ASN A 20 -9.91 -11.93 -5.77
C ASN A 20 -8.54 -11.80 -6.47
N GLU A 21 -8.45 -10.92 -7.45
CA GLU A 21 -7.19 -10.61 -8.12
C GLU A 21 -6.28 -9.78 -7.23
N LEU A 22 -6.82 -8.81 -6.49
CA LEU A 22 -6.04 -8.05 -5.49
C LEU A 22 -5.39 -8.98 -4.47
N LEU A 23 -6.12 -9.97 -3.98
CA LEU A 23 -5.60 -10.97 -3.06
C LEU A 23 -4.42 -11.75 -3.66
N GLU A 24 -4.53 -12.13 -4.92
CA GLU A 24 -3.44 -12.85 -5.59
C GLU A 24 -2.22 -11.95 -5.84
N ARG A 25 -2.43 -10.70 -6.23
CA ARG A 25 -1.35 -9.71 -6.35
C ARG A 25 -0.62 -9.50 -5.02
N VAL A 26 -1.37 -9.36 -3.92
CA VAL A 26 -0.81 -9.24 -2.57
C VAL A 26 0.06 -10.44 -2.20
N ARG A 27 -0.37 -11.66 -2.53
CA ARG A 27 0.41 -12.88 -2.29
C ARG A 27 1.70 -12.91 -3.10
N ILE A 28 1.62 -12.64 -4.38
CA ILE A 28 2.79 -12.58 -5.26
C ILE A 28 3.77 -11.52 -4.77
N PHE A 29 3.25 -10.32 -4.48
CA PHE A 29 4.09 -9.23 -4.00
C PHE A 29 4.77 -9.57 -2.67
N HIS A 30 4.03 -10.17 -1.72
CA HIS A 30 4.61 -10.61 -0.45
C HIS A 30 5.75 -11.62 -0.65
N GLU A 31 5.58 -12.61 -1.52
CA GLU A 31 6.59 -13.62 -1.78
C GLU A 31 7.85 -13.01 -2.42
N ILE A 32 7.67 -12.16 -3.43
CA ILE A 32 8.79 -11.46 -4.07
C ILE A 32 9.51 -10.61 -3.04
N TYR A 33 8.77 -9.75 -2.35
CA TYR A 33 9.32 -8.81 -1.38
C TYR A 33 10.10 -9.52 -0.26
N SER A 34 9.56 -10.61 0.26
CA SER A 34 10.24 -11.42 1.28
C SER A 34 11.52 -12.10 0.76
N ALA A 35 11.57 -12.39 -0.53
CA ALA A 35 12.71 -13.08 -1.14
C ALA A 35 13.84 -12.12 -1.54
N VAL A 36 13.51 -10.87 -1.92
CA VAL A 36 14.49 -9.92 -2.46
C VAL A 36 14.91 -8.84 -1.46
N SER A 37 14.16 -8.67 -0.37
CA SER A 37 14.40 -7.60 0.61
C SER A 37 14.75 -8.13 2.00
N PRO A 38 16.02 -8.29 2.34
CA PRO A 38 16.43 -8.77 3.66
C PRO A 38 16.23 -7.74 4.79
N TYR A 39 16.09 -6.46 4.47
CA TYR A 39 16.05 -5.37 5.47
C TYR A 39 14.66 -4.77 5.66
N GLN A 40 13.73 -5.07 4.78
CA GLN A 40 12.37 -4.56 4.87
C GLN A 40 11.44 -5.66 5.35
N SER A 41 10.39 -5.29 6.03
CA SER A 41 9.49 -6.28 6.61
C SER A 41 8.15 -6.32 5.86
N THR A 42 7.77 -7.53 5.47
CA THR A 42 6.39 -7.81 5.06
C THR A 42 5.77 -8.83 5.99
N SER A 43 4.48 -8.78 6.13
CA SER A 43 3.71 -9.83 6.78
C SER A 43 2.42 -10.11 6.03
N LEU A 44 2.08 -11.38 5.89
CA LEU A 44 0.82 -11.84 5.33
C LEU A 44 0.14 -12.76 6.34
N ASP A 45 -1.00 -12.33 6.86
CA ASP A 45 -1.85 -13.11 7.75
C ASP A 45 -3.15 -13.45 7.00
N LEU A 46 -3.43 -14.72 6.82
CA LEU A 46 -4.58 -15.20 6.04
C LEU A 46 -5.87 -15.32 6.86
N ASP A 47 -5.79 -15.18 8.18
CA ASP A 47 -6.94 -15.26 9.08
C ASP A 47 -6.81 -14.27 10.25
N TYR A 48 -6.58 -13.02 9.89
CA TYR A 48 -6.35 -11.95 10.86
C TYR A 48 -7.45 -11.90 11.92
N LEU A 49 -7.06 -12.06 13.16
CA LEU A 49 -7.92 -12.11 14.34
C LEU A 49 -8.99 -13.23 14.32
N GLY A 50 -8.79 -14.32 13.56
CA GLY A 50 -9.78 -15.39 13.43
C GLY A 50 -11.06 -14.94 12.68
N GLN A 51 -11.02 -13.85 11.94
CA GLN A 51 -12.18 -13.27 11.25
C GLN A 51 -12.21 -13.56 9.74
N ARG A 52 -11.27 -14.39 9.25
CA ARG A 52 -11.11 -14.67 7.82
C ARG A 52 -10.84 -13.42 6.98
N ILE A 53 -10.23 -12.43 7.58
CA ILE A 53 -9.71 -11.25 6.93
C ILE A 53 -8.24 -11.53 6.58
N VAL A 54 -7.87 -11.31 5.32
CA VAL A 54 -6.47 -11.34 4.92
C VAL A 54 -5.87 -9.98 5.22
N ARG A 55 -4.78 -9.96 5.98
CA ARG A 55 -4.00 -8.74 6.23
C ARG A 55 -2.61 -8.89 5.63
N PHE A 56 -2.27 -8.01 4.72
CA PHE A 56 -0.93 -7.80 4.23
C PHE A 56 -0.39 -6.47 4.72
N GLN A 57 0.86 -6.46 5.14
CA GLN A 57 1.56 -5.23 5.54
C GLN A 57 2.97 -5.22 4.97
N TRP A 58 3.46 -4.04 4.64
CA TRP A 58 4.85 -3.84 4.33
C TRP A 58 5.40 -2.53 4.94
N LYS A 59 6.72 -2.48 5.10
CA LYS A 59 7.47 -1.31 5.59
C LYS A 59 8.72 -1.18 4.76
N ASP A 60 9.03 0.03 4.33
CA ASP A 60 10.15 0.33 3.45
C ASP A 60 11.50 0.49 4.17
N GLY A 61 11.54 0.38 5.48
CA GLY A 61 12.75 0.66 6.27
C GLY A 61 13.04 2.17 6.46
N GLY A 62 12.55 3.03 5.57
CA GLY A 62 12.67 4.49 5.63
C GLY A 62 11.65 5.17 6.54
N GLY A 63 10.67 4.42 7.02
CA GLY A 63 9.62 4.89 7.94
C GLY A 63 8.24 4.97 7.32
N SER A 64 8.08 4.69 6.04
CA SER A 64 6.77 4.55 5.40
C SER A 64 6.26 3.12 5.52
N SER A 65 4.95 2.94 5.44
CA SER A 65 4.31 1.64 5.56
C SER A 65 2.95 1.60 4.87
N ALA A 66 2.53 0.40 4.48
CA ALA A 66 1.19 0.18 3.96
C ALA A 66 0.56 -1.10 4.51
N ALA A 67 -0.76 -1.13 4.51
CA ALA A 67 -1.53 -2.32 4.82
C ALA A 67 -2.71 -2.48 3.87
N VAL A 68 -2.99 -3.73 3.54
CA VAL A 68 -4.16 -4.16 2.77
C VAL A 68 -4.94 -5.15 3.61
N PHE A 69 -6.20 -4.89 3.82
CA PHE A 69 -7.13 -5.79 4.49
C PHE A 69 -8.18 -6.24 3.47
N ILE A 70 -8.40 -7.54 3.34
CA ILE A 70 -9.36 -8.12 2.41
C ILE A 70 -10.28 -9.06 3.16
N ASP A 71 -11.54 -8.71 3.25
CA ASP A 71 -12.63 -9.57 3.74
C ASP A 71 -13.34 -10.19 2.54
N VAL A 72 -12.82 -11.32 2.09
CA VAL A 72 -13.35 -12.02 0.91
C VAL A 72 -14.81 -12.44 1.11
N LYS A 73 -15.18 -12.82 2.34
CA LYS A 73 -16.53 -13.29 2.65
C LYS A 73 -17.59 -12.19 2.46
N ASN A 74 -17.26 -10.97 2.88
CA ASN A 74 -18.18 -9.84 2.82
C ASN A 74 -17.89 -8.93 1.61
N ASN A 75 -17.00 -9.34 0.72
CA ASN A 75 -16.61 -8.60 -0.49
C ASN A 75 -16.20 -7.15 -0.17
N ARG A 76 -15.28 -6.99 0.80
CA ARG A 76 -14.78 -5.69 1.25
C ARG A 76 -13.27 -5.67 1.30
N ALA A 77 -12.68 -4.49 1.09
CA ALA A 77 -11.25 -4.27 1.31
C ALA A 77 -10.99 -2.87 1.87
N LEU A 78 -9.83 -2.73 2.51
CA LEU A 78 -9.28 -1.47 2.97
C LEU A 78 -7.80 -1.43 2.60
N LEU A 79 -7.39 -0.37 1.94
CA LEU A 79 -5.99 -0.03 1.70
C LEU A 79 -5.66 1.21 2.53
N THR A 80 -4.68 1.11 3.39
CA THR A 80 -4.21 2.23 4.21
C THR A 80 -2.70 2.33 4.12
N GLY A 81 -2.18 3.53 3.90
CA GLY A 81 -0.76 3.79 3.77
C GLY A 81 -0.33 4.99 4.59
N TRP A 82 0.89 4.93 5.08
CA TRP A 82 1.57 6.05 5.69
C TRP A 82 2.87 6.32 4.97
N ASP A 83 2.91 7.44 4.30
CA ASP A 83 4.10 7.97 3.67
C ASP A 83 4.70 9.03 4.60
N ARG A 84 5.91 8.76 5.10
CA ARG A 84 6.62 9.65 6.03
C ARG A 84 6.81 11.05 5.45
N ASP A 85 7.07 11.13 4.15
CA ASP A 85 7.41 12.38 3.48
C ASP A 85 6.18 13.09 2.90
N SER A 86 4.99 12.51 3.08
CA SER A 86 3.73 13.11 2.65
C SER A 86 3.39 14.38 3.43
N SER A 87 2.93 15.40 2.74
CA SER A 87 2.35 16.61 3.35
C SER A 87 1.07 16.34 4.16
N PHE A 88 0.53 15.11 4.10
CA PHE A 88 -0.61 14.64 4.90
C PHE A 88 -0.17 14.03 6.22
N ASN A 89 1.12 14.00 6.52
CA ASN A 89 1.63 13.46 7.75
C ASN A 89 1.22 14.34 8.94
N LEU A 90 0.35 13.82 9.81
CA LEU A 90 -0.17 14.52 10.98
C LEU A 90 0.89 14.80 12.05
N ALA A 91 2.03 14.12 12.02
CA ALA A 91 3.13 14.41 12.95
C ALA A 91 3.64 15.83 12.79
N ASP A 92 3.62 16.34 11.56
CA ASP A 92 4.09 17.69 11.22
C ASP A 92 2.96 18.73 11.25
N THR A 93 1.70 18.29 11.22
CA THR A 93 0.51 19.17 11.12
C THR A 93 -0.49 18.97 12.27
N LYS A 94 0.00 18.86 13.50
CA LYS A 94 -0.77 18.51 14.72
C LYS A 94 -2.05 19.30 14.98
N SER A 95 -2.24 20.44 14.35
CA SER A 95 -3.39 21.33 14.50
C SER A 95 -4.41 21.24 13.35
N ASP A 96 -4.15 20.44 12.33
CA ASP A 96 -4.99 20.39 11.13
C ASP A 96 -6.16 19.43 11.33
N GLN A 97 -7.33 19.99 11.67
CA GLN A 97 -8.56 19.22 11.88
C GLN A 97 -9.00 18.49 10.59
N ALA A 98 -8.80 19.11 9.43
CA ALA A 98 -9.16 18.49 8.14
C ALA A 98 -8.43 17.16 7.91
N LEU A 99 -7.14 17.09 8.26
CA LEU A 99 -6.39 15.84 8.17
C LEU A 99 -6.84 14.79 9.18
N ARG A 100 -7.37 15.20 10.33
CA ARG A 100 -7.95 14.25 11.31
C ARG A 100 -9.25 13.66 10.81
N ASP A 101 -10.06 14.47 10.15
CA ASP A 101 -11.37 14.07 9.62
C ASP A 101 -11.25 13.16 8.40
N LEU A 102 -10.06 13.07 7.78
CA LEU A 102 -9.81 12.19 6.62
C LEU A 102 -10.19 10.72 6.87
N HIS A 103 -10.18 10.29 8.10
CA HIS A 103 -10.24 8.88 8.46
C HIS A 103 -11.37 8.50 9.41
N GLU A 104 -12.31 9.39 9.71
CA GLU A 104 -13.45 9.11 10.60
C GLU A 104 -14.33 7.94 10.14
N ILE A 105 -14.31 7.63 8.85
CA ILE A 105 -15.14 6.56 8.26
C ILE A 105 -14.48 5.17 8.39
N LEU A 106 -13.18 5.08 8.60
CA LEU A 106 -12.46 3.80 8.62
C LEU A 106 -12.91 2.84 9.73
N PRO A 107 -13.18 3.30 10.98
CA PRO A 107 -13.60 2.41 12.06
C PRO A 107 -14.94 1.71 11.79
N SER A 108 -15.83 2.29 10.98
CA SER A 108 -17.15 1.73 10.72
C SER A 108 -17.16 0.60 9.67
N ILE A 109 -16.09 0.48 8.86
CA ILE A 109 -16.03 -0.47 7.75
C ILE A 109 -15.29 -1.74 8.16
N PHE A 110 -14.26 -1.63 9.00
CA PHE A 110 -13.48 -2.74 9.53
C PHE A 110 -13.46 -2.72 11.05
N PRO A 111 -13.31 -3.89 11.70
CA PRO A 111 -13.16 -3.96 13.15
C PRO A 111 -12.03 -3.03 13.62
N ASP A 112 -12.18 -2.46 14.82
CA ASP A 112 -11.22 -1.51 15.42
C ASP A 112 -9.78 -2.01 15.40
N GLU A 113 -9.60 -3.33 15.46
CA GLU A 113 -8.28 -3.95 15.40
C GLU A 113 -7.71 -4.01 13.98
N ALA A 114 -8.53 -4.03 12.93
CA ALA A 114 -8.07 -3.90 11.54
C ALA A 114 -7.64 -2.46 11.24
N ALA A 115 -8.20 -1.51 11.94
CA ALA A 115 -7.72 -0.14 11.99
C ALA A 115 -6.43 0.01 12.84
N GLY A 116 -5.67 -1.05 13.06
CA GLY A 116 -4.46 -1.14 13.92
C GLY A 116 -3.31 -0.18 13.63
N TYR A 117 -3.53 0.77 12.76
CA TYR A 117 -2.81 2.03 12.64
C TYR A 117 -3.43 3.13 13.52
N THR A 118 -4.48 2.83 14.27
CA THR A 118 -4.90 3.71 15.35
C THR A 118 -3.87 3.60 16.47
N ASN A 119 -3.22 4.70 16.74
CA ASN A 119 -2.44 4.82 17.96
C ASN A 119 -3.41 4.55 19.12
N GLY A 120 -3.34 3.39 19.78
CA GLY A 120 -4.36 2.78 20.64
C GLY A 120 -4.87 3.60 21.83
N LYS A 121 -4.60 4.90 21.85
CA LYS A 121 -5.11 5.87 22.82
C LYS A 121 -5.93 7.01 22.21
N THR A 122 -5.95 7.23 20.90
CA THR A 122 -6.52 8.44 20.31
C THR A 122 -7.44 8.21 19.12
N HIS A 123 -7.63 6.97 18.63
CA HIS A 123 -8.39 6.66 17.41
C HIS A 123 -7.96 7.46 16.17
N ILE A 124 -6.79 8.10 16.21
CA ILE A 124 -6.23 8.82 15.08
C ILE A 124 -5.52 7.78 14.20
N VAL A 125 -6.06 7.55 13.03
CA VAL A 125 -5.40 6.74 12.02
C VAL A 125 -4.15 7.49 11.57
N SER A 126 -2.98 6.88 11.73
CA SER A 126 -1.70 7.47 11.28
C SER A 126 -1.52 7.36 9.76
N SER A 127 -2.60 7.20 9.00
CA SER A 127 -2.52 7.02 7.56
C SER A 127 -2.51 8.37 6.85
N THR A 128 -1.66 8.52 5.85
CA THR A 128 -1.66 9.67 4.95
C THR A 128 -2.54 9.43 3.73
N THR A 129 -2.91 8.17 3.49
CA THR A 129 -3.83 7.75 2.43
C THR A 129 -4.68 6.58 2.90
N ALA A 130 -5.96 6.56 2.52
CA ALA A 130 -6.85 5.46 2.77
C ALA A 130 -7.98 5.40 1.74
N ILE A 131 -8.22 4.21 1.21
CA ILE A 131 -9.35 3.91 0.34
C ILE A 131 -9.96 2.58 0.73
N TRP A 132 -11.22 2.38 0.45
CA TRP A 132 -11.91 1.13 0.77
C TRP A 132 -12.81 0.68 -0.36
N PHE A 133 -13.03 -0.62 -0.42
CA PHE A 133 -13.93 -1.27 -1.37
C PHE A 133 -15.15 -1.79 -0.63
N ILE A 134 -16.33 -1.37 -1.07
CA ILE A 134 -17.63 -1.83 -0.58
C ILE A 134 -18.66 -1.70 -1.70
N ASP A 135 -19.66 -2.57 -1.70
CA ASP A 135 -20.76 -2.56 -2.68
C ASP A 135 -20.29 -2.55 -4.16
N GLY A 136 -19.15 -3.22 -4.42
CA GLY A 136 -18.61 -3.35 -5.77
C GLY A 136 -17.76 -2.17 -6.25
N ASN A 137 -17.53 -1.15 -5.42
CA ASN A 137 -16.82 0.05 -5.80
C ASN A 137 -15.72 0.44 -4.81
N TRP A 138 -14.69 1.10 -5.31
CA TRP A 138 -13.70 1.78 -4.51
C TRP A 138 -14.19 3.15 -4.09
N HIS A 139 -13.90 3.51 -2.85
CA HIS A 139 -14.32 4.75 -2.21
C HIS A 139 -13.13 5.41 -1.50
N GLN A 140 -13.20 6.71 -1.39
CA GLN A 140 -12.36 7.56 -0.53
C GLN A 140 -13.23 8.60 0.16
N SER A 141 -12.76 9.18 1.27
CA SER A 141 -13.50 10.27 1.91
C SER A 141 -13.50 11.54 1.06
N ALA A 142 -14.57 12.33 1.14
CA ALA A 142 -14.64 13.62 0.47
C ALA A 142 -13.57 14.58 0.98
N ALA A 143 -13.28 14.54 2.28
CA ALA A 143 -12.23 15.35 2.90
C ALA A 143 -10.84 14.98 2.37
N TYR A 144 -10.53 13.69 2.21
CA TYR A 144 -9.28 13.26 1.59
C TYR A 144 -9.13 13.80 0.16
N LEU A 145 -10.19 13.66 -0.64
CA LEU A 145 -10.16 14.13 -2.02
C LEU A 145 -9.99 15.66 -2.12
N GLU A 146 -10.59 16.40 -1.20
CA GLU A 146 -10.42 17.86 -1.15
C GLU A 146 -8.97 18.23 -0.79
N GLU A 147 -8.35 17.55 0.17
CA GLU A 147 -6.95 17.77 0.52
C GLU A 147 -6.00 17.38 -0.63
N VAL A 148 -6.29 16.31 -1.38
CA VAL A 148 -5.54 15.96 -2.59
C VAL A 148 -5.57 17.10 -3.62
N LYS A 149 -6.72 17.72 -3.82
CA LYS A 149 -6.87 18.91 -4.70
C LYS A 149 -6.07 20.09 -4.19
N ASN A 150 -6.20 20.39 -2.89
CA ASN A 150 -5.58 21.57 -2.29
C ASN A 150 -4.05 21.47 -2.28
N ARG A 151 -3.51 20.29 -1.97
CA ARG A 151 -2.07 20.08 -1.81
C ARG A 151 -1.39 19.57 -3.07
N GLN A 152 -2.15 19.20 -4.10
CA GLN A 152 -1.65 18.64 -5.36
C GLN A 152 -0.76 17.40 -5.17
N THR A 153 -1.13 16.55 -4.21
CA THR A 153 -0.47 15.27 -3.90
C THR A 153 -1.51 14.22 -3.53
N ASP A 154 -1.24 12.96 -3.81
CA ASP A 154 -2.11 11.83 -3.48
C ASP A 154 -1.93 11.29 -2.05
N GLY A 155 -1.21 12.01 -1.21
CA GLY A 155 -0.96 11.60 0.18
C GLY A 155 -0.05 10.37 0.31
N GLY A 156 0.65 9.99 -0.75
CA GLY A 156 1.49 8.79 -0.80
C GLY A 156 0.76 7.54 -1.30
N PHE A 157 -0.43 7.68 -1.89
CA PHE A 157 -1.16 6.52 -2.44
C PHE A 157 -0.35 5.78 -3.50
N ALA A 158 0.20 6.51 -4.47
CA ALA A 158 1.02 5.91 -5.52
C ALA A 158 2.25 5.21 -4.91
N TYR A 159 2.93 5.84 -3.97
CA TYR A 159 4.08 5.26 -3.29
C TYR A 159 3.71 3.96 -2.56
N CYS A 160 2.64 3.97 -1.78
CA CYS A 160 2.22 2.83 -0.98
C CYS A 160 1.67 1.65 -1.79
N PHE A 161 1.00 1.91 -2.92
CA PHE A 161 0.19 0.89 -3.59
C PHE A 161 0.49 0.69 -5.06
N SER A 162 1.51 1.38 -5.64
CA SER A 162 1.87 1.21 -7.06
C SER A 162 2.04 -0.26 -7.50
N PRO A 163 2.57 -1.17 -6.67
CA PRO A 163 2.68 -2.56 -7.07
C PRO A 163 1.34 -3.30 -7.19
N LEU A 164 0.27 -2.76 -6.65
CA LEU A 164 -1.01 -3.48 -6.56
C LEU A 164 -2.04 -3.03 -7.61
N TYR A 165 -1.84 -1.87 -8.24
CA TYR A 165 -2.70 -1.40 -9.32
C TYR A 165 -1.99 -1.50 -10.70
N GLY A 166 -2.68 -1.17 -11.80
CA GLY A 166 -2.12 -1.31 -13.15
C GLY A 166 -2.20 -2.74 -13.69
N SER A 167 -1.33 -3.07 -14.61
CA SER A 167 -1.36 -4.34 -15.35
C SER A 167 -0.80 -5.52 -14.56
N PHE A 168 0.03 -5.25 -13.55
CA PHE A 168 0.71 -6.26 -12.74
C PHE A 168 1.49 -7.29 -13.58
N THR A 169 2.29 -6.79 -14.50
CA THR A 169 3.14 -7.62 -15.37
C THR A 169 4.48 -7.93 -14.71
N LEU A 170 5.17 -8.93 -15.26
CA LEU A 170 6.52 -9.25 -14.80
C LEU A 170 7.47 -8.05 -14.94
N GLU A 171 7.38 -7.33 -16.06
CA GLU A 171 8.19 -6.15 -16.34
C GLU A 171 7.92 -5.02 -15.35
N GLU A 172 6.66 -4.77 -14.99
CA GLU A 172 6.30 -3.77 -13.98
C GLU A 172 6.85 -4.12 -12.60
N LEU A 173 6.77 -5.40 -12.21
CA LEU A 173 7.34 -5.85 -10.93
C LEU A 173 8.87 -5.76 -10.93
N GLN A 174 9.53 -6.16 -12.00
CA GLN A 174 10.98 -6.03 -12.14
C GLN A 174 11.42 -4.56 -12.07
N ALA A 175 10.71 -3.66 -12.77
CA ALA A 175 10.97 -2.22 -12.70
C ALA A 175 10.75 -1.68 -11.29
N TYR A 176 9.66 -2.03 -10.63
CA TYR A 176 9.36 -1.59 -9.27
C TYR A 176 10.49 -1.96 -8.29
N PHE A 177 10.97 -3.20 -8.36
CA PHE A 177 12.04 -3.67 -7.49
C PHE A 177 13.44 -3.19 -7.91
N SER A 178 13.63 -2.78 -9.17
CA SER A 178 14.90 -2.21 -9.65
C SER A 178 15.01 -0.71 -9.41
N ASP A 179 13.90 0.04 -9.61
CA ASP A 179 13.90 1.51 -9.58
C ASP A 179 13.39 2.07 -8.23
N GLY A 180 12.79 1.23 -7.41
CA GLY A 180 11.95 1.63 -6.29
C GLY A 180 12.67 2.01 -5.00
N GLY A 181 13.67 2.90 -5.06
CA GLY A 181 14.23 3.47 -3.81
C GLY A 181 15.09 2.48 -3.00
N TRP A 182 15.54 1.41 -3.64
CA TRP A 182 16.49 0.45 -3.08
C TRP A 182 17.93 0.97 -3.12
N GLU A 183 18.12 2.21 -3.55
CA GLU A 183 19.44 2.87 -3.56
C GLU A 183 20.09 2.82 -2.17
N ASP A 184 19.27 2.94 -1.11
CA ASP A 184 19.77 2.79 0.25
C ASP A 184 20.13 1.33 0.63
N ALA A 185 19.61 0.34 -0.09
CA ALA A 185 19.99 -1.05 0.09
C ALA A 185 21.32 -1.38 -0.61
N HIS A 186 21.69 -0.65 -1.65
CA HIS A 186 22.97 -0.78 -2.32
C HIS A 186 24.15 -0.37 -1.42
N ASP A 187 23.95 0.56 -0.48
CA ASP A 187 25.00 0.95 0.47
C ASP A 187 25.37 -0.16 1.47
N TRP A 188 24.55 -1.23 1.57
CA TRP A 188 24.79 -2.38 2.45
C TRP A 188 25.02 -3.69 1.69
N ALA A 189 24.81 -3.71 0.38
CA ALA A 189 25.18 -4.84 -0.47
C ALA A 189 26.71 -4.85 -0.59
N ASP A 190 27.32 -5.99 -0.31
CA ASP A 190 28.72 -6.24 -0.63
C ASP A 190 28.91 -5.97 -2.14
N PRO A 191 29.68 -4.95 -2.54
CA PRO A 191 29.86 -4.59 -3.96
C PRO A 191 30.38 -5.75 -4.81
N ASP A 192 30.97 -6.77 -4.18
CA ASP A 192 31.42 -7.99 -4.84
C ASP A 192 30.31 -9.03 -5.10
N ASN A 193 29.08 -8.78 -4.59
CA ASN A 193 27.95 -9.73 -4.66
C ASN A 193 26.75 -9.23 -5.50
N GLU A 194 26.91 -8.13 -6.23
CA GLU A 194 25.88 -7.61 -7.13
C GLU A 194 25.71 -8.52 -8.34
N GLN A 195 24.69 -9.38 -8.28
CA GLN A 195 24.12 -10.03 -9.46
C GLN A 195 22.74 -9.42 -9.76
N PRO A 196 22.67 -8.32 -10.52
CA PRO A 196 21.38 -7.71 -10.90
C PRO A 196 20.43 -8.71 -11.57
N GLY A 197 20.99 -9.71 -12.27
CA GLY A 197 20.25 -10.82 -12.87
C GLY A 197 19.64 -11.78 -11.85
N LEU A 198 20.13 -11.87 -10.63
CA LEU A 198 19.60 -12.79 -9.62
C LEU A 198 18.24 -12.35 -9.10
N MET A 199 18.08 -11.06 -8.80
CA MET A 199 16.80 -10.50 -8.35
C MET A 199 15.72 -10.71 -9.40
N ASN A 200 15.99 -10.33 -10.64
CA ASN A 200 15.05 -10.53 -11.74
C ASN A 200 14.69 -12.00 -11.96
N SER A 201 15.63 -12.92 -11.79
CA SER A 201 15.36 -14.36 -11.86
C SER A 201 14.48 -14.86 -10.72
N ILE A 202 14.63 -14.32 -9.52
CA ILE A 202 13.77 -14.66 -8.37
C ILE A 202 12.34 -14.16 -8.62
N ILE A 203 12.19 -12.91 -9.05
CA ILE A 203 10.90 -12.30 -9.38
C ILE A 203 10.19 -13.11 -10.45
N GLU A 204 10.87 -13.41 -11.55
CA GLU A 204 10.34 -14.20 -12.67
C GLU A 204 9.88 -15.59 -12.22
N ARG A 205 10.68 -16.28 -11.42
CA ARG A 205 10.32 -17.60 -10.90
C ARG A 205 9.07 -17.58 -10.05
N ILE A 206 8.95 -16.61 -9.10
CA ILE A 206 7.79 -16.50 -8.22
C ILE A 206 6.55 -16.12 -9.05
N TYR A 207 6.67 -15.13 -9.91
CA TYR A 207 5.58 -14.67 -10.76
C TYR A 207 5.02 -15.79 -11.63
N ASN A 208 5.87 -16.52 -12.34
CA ASN A 208 5.45 -17.60 -13.23
C ASN A 208 4.88 -18.80 -12.47
N HIS A 209 5.39 -19.09 -11.26
CA HIS A 209 4.87 -20.18 -10.43
C HIS A 209 3.43 -19.90 -9.95
N ARG A 210 3.09 -18.63 -9.72
CA ARG A 210 1.77 -18.23 -9.22
C ARG A 210 0.75 -17.98 -10.33
N LYS A 211 1.17 -17.68 -11.55
CA LYS A 211 0.28 -17.44 -12.69
C LYS A 211 -0.13 -18.72 -13.43
N ASN A 212 0.60 -19.84 -13.22
CA ASN A 212 0.29 -21.17 -13.76
C ASN A 212 -0.43 -22.04 -12.71
#